data_fb584c122f34f04b416898f86aad5e6e
#
_entry.id   fb584c122f34f04b416898f86aad5e6e
#
_cell.length_a   1.000
_cell.length_b   1.000
_cell.length_c   1.000
_cell.angle_alpha   90.00
_cell.angle_beta   90.00
_cell.angle_gamma   90.00
#
_symmetry.space_group_name_H-M   'P 1'
#
loop_
_entity.id
_entity.type
_entity.pdbx_description
1 polymer ?
#
loop_
_entity_poly.entity_id
_entity_poly.type
_entity_poly.pdbx_seq_one_letter_code
_entity_poly.pdbx_strand_id
1 'polypeptide(L)'
;AMAYWRARQGDSKKRIVAVCAVFALVPVLNSAFYALNSSYYARWYYMPVLILCAMTACGLESPDITADELDAPARGIGWLMLATLAFAVVPVQDSSTKEWSLGVLQNPGQYFVVLGFGLGGLVLYHFICRRWRGSRTFARRMTAVVLVFACLFSMVHIGIGKFGQWHTDSDLVEQYTSALQLKDDLPEG
;
A
#
# COMPACT_ATOMS: atom_id res chain seq x y z
N ALA A 1 12.32 -7.49 -3.69
CA ALA A 1 13.10 -7.13 -2.49
C ALA A 1 13.54 -8.35 -1.68
N MET A 2 12.65 -9.25 -1.26
CA MET A 2 12.99 -10.40 -0.41
C MET A 2 13.98 -11.39 -1.06
N ALA A 3 13.84 -11.70 -2.34
CA ALA A 3 14.80 -12.54 -3.06
C ALA A 3 16.20 -11.90 -3.09
N TYR A 4 16.26 -10.60 -3.40
CA TYR A 4 17.50 -9.82 -3.32
C TYR A 4 18.07 -9.79 -1.88
N TRP A 5 17.21 -9.66 -0.89
CA TRP A 5 17.60 -9.67 0.52
C TRP A 5 18.30 -10.98 0.90
N ARG A 6 17.82 -12.11 0.42
CA ARG A 6 18.43 -13.42 0.67
C ARG A 6 19.74 -13.62 -0.11
N ALA A 7 19.78 -13.21 -1.38
CA ALA A 7 20.90 -13.45 -2.27
C ALA A 7 22.15 -12.58 -1.96
N ARG A 8 21.96 -11.34 -1.50
CA ARG A 8 23.07 -10.38 -1.27
C ARG A 8 23.29 -10.16 0.22
N GLN A 9 24.38 -10.68 0.79
CA GLN A 9 24.79 -10.42 2.18
C GLN A 9 25.62 -9.13 2.24
N GLY A 10 25.43 -8.32 3.32
CA GLY A 10 26.23 -7.14 3.58
C GLY A 10 25.86 -5.84 2.83
N ASP A 11 24.79 -5.84 2.04
CA ASP A 11 24.35 -4.65 1.29
C ASP A 11 23.80 -3.56 2.23
N SER A 12 24.24 -2.33 2.01
CA SER A 12 23.78 -1.14 2.76
C SER A 12 22.28 -0.92 2.69
N LYS A 13 21.64 -1.24 1.55
CA LYS A 13 20.18 -1.14 1.38
C LYS A 13 19.42 -1.94 2.42
N LYS A 14 19.91 -3.13 2.78
CA LYS A 14 19.29 -3.97 3.82
C LYS A 14 19.34 -3.29 5.19
N ARG A 15 20.49 -2.69 5.52
CA ARG A 15 20.67 -2.00 6.80
C ARG A 15 19.71 -0.81 6.90
N ILE A 16 19.59 -0.03 5.82
CA ILE A 16 18.66 1.11 5.79
C ILE A 16 17.21 0.63 5.95
N VAL A 17 16.78 -0.42 5.22
CA VAL A 17 15.43 -0.97 5.36
C VAL A 17 15.19 -1.50 6.78
N ALA A 18 16.15 -2.18 7.40
CA ALA A 18 16.03 -2.66 8.78
C ALA A 18 15.88 -1.50 9.78
N VAL A 19 16.69 -0.45 9.64
CA VAL A 19 16.56 0.77 10.46
C VAL A 19 15.20 1.42 10.25
N CYS A 20 14.74 1.56 8.99
CA CYS A 20 13.41 2.09 8.69
C CYS A 20 12.30 1.23 9.31
N ALA A 21 12.44 -0.09 9.34
CA ALA A 21 11.46 -0.97 9.98
C ALA A 21 11.40 -0.74 11.50
N VAL A 22 12.53 -0.55 12.17
CA VAL A 22 12.56 -0.19 13.60
C VAL A 22 11.85 1.14 13.84
N PHE A 23 12.15 2.17 13.01
CA PHE A 23 11.48 3.47 13.09
C PHE A 23 9.98 3.37 12.84
N ALA A 24 9.55 2.47 11.96
CA ALA A 24 8.13 2.26 11.68
C ALA A 24 7.39 1.58 12.84
N LEU A 25 8.03 0.64 13.53
CA LEU A 25 7.43 -0.15 14.60
C LEU A 25 7.40 0.57 15.96
N VAL A 26 8.33 1.50 16.19
CA VAL A 26 8.43 2.24 17.46
C VAL A 26 7.79 3.61 17.29
N PRO A 27 6.63 3.90 17.92
CA PRO A 27 5.89 5.15 17.72
C PRO A 27 6.72 6.41 17.99
N VAL A 28 7.53 6.41 19.04
CA VAL A 28 8.40 7.55 19.39
C VAL A 28 9.43 7.82 18.29
N LEU A 29 10.07 6.77 17.73
CA LEU A 29 11.01 6.92 16.64
C LEU A 29 10.32 7.34 15.35
N ASN A 30 9.10 6.86 15.11
CA ASN A 30 8.29 7.27 13.98
C ASN A 30 7.97 8.77 14.04
N SER A 31 7.56 9.27 15.20
CA SER A 31 7.22 10.69 15.40
C SER A 31 8.42 11.63 15.31
N ALA A 32 9.65 11.11 15.43
CA ALA A 32 10.87 11.91 15.26
C ALA A 32 10.95 12.57 13.86
N PHE A 33 10.36 11.98 12.83
CA PHE A 33 10.26 12.57 11.49
C PHE A 33 9.30 13.77 11.39
N TYR A 34 8.54 14.03 12.45
CA TYR A 34 7.67 15.20 12.55
C TYR A 34 7.95 16.00 13.84
N ALA A 35 9.21 16.10 14.19
CA ALA A 35 9.67 16.83 15.39
C ALA A 35 8.92 16.43 16.67
N LEU A 36 8.57 15.15 16.81
CA LEU A 36 7.82 14.56 17.93
C LEU A 36 6.42 15.16 18.14
N ASN A 37 5.87 15.84 17.14
CA ASN A 37 4.56 16.51 17.22
C ASN A 37 3.37 15.60 16.86
N SER A 38 3.61 14.34 16.47
CA SER A 38 2.57 13.37 16.14
C SER A 38 2.94 12.00 16.67
N SER A 39 1.97 11.27 17.20
CA SER A 39 2.17 9.90 17.66
C SER A 39 2.49 8.93 16.53
N TYR A 40 2.10 9.26 15.30
CA TYR A 40 2.36 8.45 14.11
C TYR A 40 2.45 9.32 12.86
N TYR A 41 3.58 9.26 12.15
CA TYR A 41 3.82 10.02 10.94
C TYR A 41 4.20 9.11 9.77
N ALA A 42 3.34 9.00 8.78
CA ALA A 42 3.48 8.02 7.70
C ALA A 42 4.17 8.55 6.43
N ARG A 43 4.31 9.88 6.26
CA ARG A 43 4.83 10.45 5.00
C ARG A 43 6.26 10.05 4.66
N TRP A 44 7.09 9.74 5.64
CA TRP A 44 8.47 9.31 5.39
C TRP A 44 8.58 7.89 4.79
N TYR A 45 7.50 7.10 4.82
CA TYR A 45 7.49 5.74 4.27
C TYR A 45 7.80 5.65 2.77
N TYR A 46 7.71 6.76 2.02
CA TYR A 46 8.14 6.77 0.63
C TYR A 46 9.62 6.38 0.47
N MET A 47 10.49 6.71 1.44
CA MET A 47 11.92 6.38 1.40
C MET A 47 12.18 4.87 1.44
N PRO A 48 11.71 4.11 2.47
CA PRO A 48 11.86 2.66 2.47
C PRO A 48 11.17 1.99 1.29
N VAL A 49 10.03 2.51 0.81
CA VAL A 49 9.36 1.99 -0.39
C VAL A 49 10.26 2.12 -1.62
N LEU A 50 10.89 3.27 -1.85
CA LEU A 50 11.84 3.47 -2.96
C LEU A 50 13.02 2.49 -2.88
N ILE A 51 13.58 2.27 -1.69
CA ILE A 51 14.67 1.31 -1.49
C ILE A 51 14.20 -0.12 -1.78
N LEU A 52 13.01 -0.50 -1.33
CA LEU A 52 12.41 -1.81 -1.64
C LEU A 52 12.15 -1.98 -3.13
N CYS A 53 11.72 -0.94 -3.83
CA CYS A 53 11.58 -0.93 -5.29
C CYS A 53 12.93 -1.13 -5.98
N ALA A 54 13.97 -0.40 -5.56
CA ALA A 54 15.32 -0.55 -6.09
C ALA A 54 15.88 -1.97 -5.85
N MET A 55 15.70 -2.53 -4.64
CA MET A 55 16.08 -3.92 -4.35
C MET A 55 15.31 -4.93 -5.20
N THR A 56 14.05 -4.64 -5.51
CA THR A 56 13.23 -5.49 -6.38
C THR A 56 13.75 -5.45 -7.81
N ALA A 57 14.03 -4.27 -8.34
CA ALA A 57 14.61 -4.09 -9.68
C ALA A 57 15.96 -4.81 -9.79
N CYS A 58 16.87 -4.59 -8.85
CA CYS A 58 18.16 -5.29 -8.80
C CYS A 58 17.99 -6.82 -8.72
N GLY A 59 16.99 -7.29 -7.97
CA GLY A 59 16.70 -8.74 -7.89
C GLY A 59 16.15 -9.32 -9.19
N LEU A 60 15.34 -8.55 -9.91
CA LEU A 60 14.80 -8.96 -11.22
C LEU A 60 15.86 -8.98 -12.32
N GLU A 61 16.82 -8.06 -12.26
CA GLU A 61 17.94 -7.98 -13.21
C GLU A 61 19.05 -8.98 -12.93
N SER A 62 19.20 -9.44 -11.68
CA SER A 62 20.28 -10.35 -11.28
C SER A 62 20.10 -11.72 -11.92
N PRO A 63 21.06 -12.21 -12.73
CA PRO A 63 20.98 -13.53 -13.36
C PRO A 63 21.09 -14.67 -12.34
N ASP A 64 21.74 -14.39 -11.20
CA ASP A 64 22.01 -15.39 -10.15
C ASP A 64 20.75 -15.79 -9.37
N ILE A 65 19.68 -14.97 -9.43
CA ILE A 65 18.44 -15.23 -8.72
C ILE A 65 17.49 -16.02 -9.61
N THR A 66 17.12 -17.21 -9.18
CA THR A 66 16.24 -18.12 -9.92
C THR A 66 14.77 -17.66 -9.89
N ALA A 67 13.94 -18.22 -10.78
CA ALA A 67 12.52 -17.95 -10.78
C ALA A 67 11.83 -18.39 -9.47
N ASP A 68 12.25 -19.51 -8.91
CA ASP A 68 11.69 -20.04 -7.66
C ASP A 68 12.05 -19.15 -6.45
N GLU A 69 13.27 -18.59 -6.44
CA GLU A 69 13.67 -17.63 -5.39
C GLU A 69 12.91 -16.30 -5.47
N LEU A 70 12.51 -15.89 -6.67
CA LEU A 70 11.65 -14.72 -6.85
C LEU A 70 10.20 -15.01 -6.43
N ASP A 71 9.72 -16.21 -6.72
CA ASP A 71 8.34 -16.62 -6.51
C ASP A 71 8.01 -16.98 -5.05
N ALA A 72 8.95 -17.61 -4.34
CA ALA A 72 8.71 -18.05 -2.96
C ALA A 72 8.28 -16.91 -2.01
N PRO A 73 8.91 -15.71 -2.01
CA PRO A 73 8.44 -14.59 -1.22
C PRO A 73 7.06 -14.06 -1.66
N ALA A 74 6.76 -14.09 -2.96
CA ALA A 74 5.47 -13.64 -3.48
C ALA A 74 4.32 -14.53 -2.97
N ARG A 75 4.54 -15.84 -2.93
CA ARG A 75 3.59 -16.79 -2.32
C ARG A 75 3.37 -16.51 -0.84
N GLY A 76 4.45 -16.22 -0.09
CA GLY A 76 4.35 -15.84 1.33
C GLY A 76 3.50 -14.59 1.54
N ILE A 77 3.70 -13.57 0.69
CA ILE A 77 2.87 -12.35 0.71
C ILE A 77 1.41 -12.67 0.38
N GLY A 78 1.17 -13.55 -0.61
CA GLY A 78 -0.18 -13.99 -0.96
C GLY A 78 -0.90 -14.65 0.23
N TRP A 79 -0.24 -15.54 0.96
CA TRP A 79 -0.77 -16.14 2.18
C TRP A 79 -1.04 -15.11 3.27
N LEU A 80 -0.14 -14.14 3.45
CA LEU A 80 -0.35 -13.04 4.40
C LEU A 80 -1.57 -12.20 4.01
N MET A 81 -1.74 -11.88 2.73
CA MET A 81 -2.91 -11.16 2.23
C MET A 81 -4.20 -11.96 2.46
N LEU A 82 -4.18 -13.28 2.21
CA LEU A 82 -5.33 -14.14 2.50
C LEU A 82 -5.63 -14.21 4.00
N ALA A 83 -4.60 -14.20 4.85
CA ALA A 83 -4.80 -14.18 6.30
C ALA A 83 -5.51 -12.88 6.76
N THR A 84 -5.34 -11.77 6.05
CA THR A 84 -6.08 -10.54 6.37
C THR A 84 -7.59 -10.65 6.16
N LEU A 85 -8.08 -11.65 5.40
CA LEU A 85 -9.51 -11.96 5.31
C LEU A 85 -10.12 -12.30 6.67
N ALA A 86 -9.33 -12.83 7.61
CA ALA A 86 -9.83 -13.10 8.95
C ALA A 86 -10.40 -11.83 9.61
N PHE A 87 -9.79 -10.66 9.37
CA PHE A 87 -10.29 -9.38 9.89
C PHE A 87 -11.63 -8.95 9.27
N ALA A 88 -11.97 -9.46 8.08
CA ALA A 88 -13.25 -9.18 7.45
C ALA A 88 -14.40 -10.04 8.05
N VAL A 89 -14.08 -11.10 8.77
CA VAL A 89 -15.07 -12.09 9.26
C VAL A 89 -15.18 -12.08 10.79
N VAL A 90 -14.19 -11.49 11.50
CA VAL A 90 -14.23 -11.43 12.98
C VAL A 90 -15.45 -10.63 13.42
N PRO A 91 -16.34 -11.20 14.26
CA PRO A 91 -17.45 -10.45 14.83
C PRO A 91 -16.95 -9.40 15.80
N VAL A 92 -17.38 -8.17 15.63
CA VAL A 92 -17.04 -7.04 16.49
C VAL A 92 -18.32 -6.43 17.04
N GLN A 93 -18.31 -6.17 18.35
CA GLN A 93 -19.41 -5.48 19.00
C GLN A 93 -19.12 -3.97 18.99
N ASP A 94 -20.03 -3.18 18.45
CA ASP A 94 -19.95 -1.73 18.51
C ASP A 94 -20.10 -1.28 19.98
N SER A 95 -19.15 -0.47 20.44
CA SER A 95 -19.10 0.02 21.82
C SER A 95 -20.27 0.96 22.15
N SER A 96 -20.85 1.62 21.15
CA SER A 96 -21.92 2.61 21.32
C SER A 96 -23.32 2.01 21.19
N THR A 97 -23.52 1.14 20.18
CA THR A 97 -24.84 0.54 19.90
C THR A 97 -25.01 -0.85 20.52
N LYS A 98 -23.93 -1.47 20.97
CA LYS A 98 -23.87 -2.89 21.43
C LYS A 98 -24.34 -3.90 20.38
N GLU A 99 -24.50 -3.48 19.15
CA GLU A 99 -24.85 -4.38 18.03
C GLU A 99 -23.62 -5.14 17.55
N TRP A 100 -23.82 -6.39 17.16
CA TRP A 100 -22.78 -7.23 16.57
C TRP A 100 -22.73 -6.98 15.06
N SER A 101 -21.56 -6.57 14.55
CA SER A 101 -21.27 -6.48 13.13
C SER A 101 -20.18 -7.46 12.74
N LEU A 102 -20.25 -7.94 11.49
CA LEU A 102 -19.20 -8.76 10.92
C LEU A 102 -18.12 -7.88 10.31
N GLY A 103 -16.88 -8.08 10.78
CA GLY A 103 -15.69 -7.41 10.26
C GLY A 103 -15.34 -6.10 10.98
N VAL A 104 -14.03 -5.86 11.08
CA VAL A 104 -13.45 -4.62 11.65
C VAL A 104 -13.36 -3.53 10.58
N LEU A 105 -13.79 -3.80 9.35
CA LEU A 105 -13.55 -2.98 8.19
C LEU A 105 -14.58 -1.87 8.07
N GLN A 106 -14.14 -0.61 8.10
CA GLN A 106 -15.00 0.55 7.87
C GLN A 106 -15.56 0.60 6.43
N ASN A 107 -14.76 0.17 5.44
CA ASN A 107 -15.11 0.15 4.02
C ASN A 107 -14.80 -1.21 3.39
N PRO A 108 -15.64 -2.24 3.59
CA PRO A 108 -15.37 -3.59 3.11
C PRO A 108 -15.24 -3.68 1.57
N GLY A 109 -16.02 -2.90 0.82
CA GLY A 109 -15.93 -2.86 -0.63
C GLY A 109 -14.55 -2.42 -1.13
N GLN A 110 -14.02 -1.35 -0.57
CA GLN A 110 -12.68 -0.85 -0.92
C GLN A 110 -11.60 -1.88 -0.54
N TYR A 111 -11.71 -2.51 0.62
CA TYR A 111 -10.79 -3.55 1.06
C TYR A 111 -10.77 -4.73 0.07
N PHE A 112 -11.94 -5.27 -0.33
CA PHE A 112 -11.99 -6.40 -1.26
C PHE A 112 -11.44 -6.06 -2.64
N VAL A 113 -11.65 -4.84 -3.13
CA VAL A 113 -11.05 -4.39 -4.40
C VAL A 113 -9.54 -4.34 -4.29
N VAL A 114 -8.99 -3.72 -3.25
CA VAL A 114 -7.54 -3.65 -3.03
C VAL A 114 -6.93 -5.05 -2.87
N LEU A 115 -7.57 -5.92 -2.10
CA LEU A 115 -7.15 -7.31 -1.94
C LEU A 115 -7.17 -8.08 -3.26
N GLY A 116 -8.26 -7.95 -4.04
CA GLY A 116 -8.39 -8.58 -5.36
C GLY A 116 -7.30 -8.13 -6.34
N PHE A 117 -7.03 -6.82 -6.40
CA PHE A 117 -5.91 -6.30 -7.19
C PHE A 117 -4.56 -6.84 -6.69
N GLY A 118 -4.32 -6.84 -5.39
CA GLY A 118 -3.07 -7.36 -4.82
C GLY A 118 -2.85 -8.83 -5.16
N LEU A 119 -3.85 -9.68 -4.97
CA LEU A 119 -3.77 -11.10 -5.32
C LEU A 119 -3.64 -11.31 -6.82
N GLY A 120 -4.41 -10.57 -7.64
CA GLY A 120 -4.30 -10.61 -9.09
C GLY A 120 -2.90 -10.22 -9.57
N GLY A 121 -2.30 -9.19 -8.98
CA GLY A 121 -0.92 -8.78 -9.23
C GLY A 121 0.10 -9.87 -8.88
N LEU A 122 -0.09 -10.57 -7.77
CA LEU A 122 0.79 -11.69 -7.37
C LEU A 122 0.67 -12.88 -8.33
N VAL A 123 -0.55 -13.21 -8.77
CA VAL A 123 -0.76 -14.28 -9.77
C VAL A 123 -0.09 -13.91 -11.09
N LEU A 124 -0.27 -12.68 -11.55
CA LEU A 124 0.36 -12.17 -12.77
C LEU A 124 1.90 -12.19 -12.64
N TYR A 125 2.44 -11.75 -11.52
CA TYR A 125 3.86 -11.79 -11.20
C TYR A 125 4.40 -13.23 -11.25
N HIS A 126 3.72 -14.17 -10.60
CA HIS A 126 4.07 -15.60 -10.61
C HIS A 126 4.14 -16.14 -12.04
N PHE A 127 3.09 -15.88 -12.84
CA PHE A 127 3.03 -16.32 -14.22
C PHE A 127 4.18 -15.77 -15.06
N ILE A 128 4.49 -14.47 -14.94
CA ILE A 128 5.56 -13.81 -15.68
C ILE A 128 6.93 -14.37 -15.26
N CYS A 129 7.16 -14.56 -13.96
CA CYS A 129 8.41 -15.12 -13.46
C CYS A 129 8.63 -16.53 -14.01
N ARG A 130 7.63 -17.39 -13.96
CA ARG A 130 7.76 -18.77 -14.46
C ARG A 130 7.88 -18.87 -15.97
N ARG A 131 7.17 -18.03 -16.71
CA ARG A 131 7.08 -18.13 -18.17
C ARG A 131 8.23 -17.44 -18.90
N TRP A 132 8.77 -16.36 -18.35
CA TRP A 132 9.68 -15.48 -19.09
C TRP A 132 11.03 -15.20 -18.40
N ARG A 133 11.30 -15.77 -17.22
CA ARG A 133 12.57 -15.51 -16.49
C ARG A 133 13.83 -15.76 -17.32
N GLY A 134 13.85 -16.80 -18.12
CA GLY A 134 14.99 -17.13 -19.01
C GLY A 134 15.08 -16.26 -20.27
N SER A 135 14.15 -15.35 -20.52
CA SER A 135 14.14 -14.52 -21.74
C SER A 135 14.99 -13.27 -21.57
N ARG A 136 15.74 -12.89 -22.61
CA ARG A 136 16.48 -11.61 -22.65
C ARG A 136 15.56 -10.38 -22.50
N THR A 137 14.28 -10.53 -22.78
CA THR A 137 13.27 -9.46 -22.68
C THR A 137 12.51 -9.46 -21.37
N PHE A 138 12.89 -10.31 -20.41
CA PHE A 138 12.18 -10.48 -19.14
C PHE A 138 12.02 -9.17 -18.38
N ALA A 139 13.11 -8.43 -18.12
CA ALA A 139 13.06 -7.17 -17.38
C ALA A 139 12.13 -6.15 -18.06
N ARG A 140 12.24 -5.98 -19.38
CA ARG A 140 11.38 -5.06 -20.15
C ARG A 140 9.90 -5.44 -20.06
N ARG A 141 9.57 -6.72 -20.19
CA ARG A 141 8.17 -7.20 -20.08
C ARG A 141 7.64 -7.03 -18.68
N MET A 142 8.44 -7.36 -17.66
CA MET A 142 8.06 -7.16 -16.26
C MET A 142 7.78 -5.69 -15.96
N THR A 143 8.67 -4.79 -16.38
CA THR A 143 8.48 -3.35 -16.20
C THR A 143 7.19 -2.85 -16.88
N ALA A 144 6.95 -3.26 -18.12
CA ALA A 144 5.73 -2.86 -18.84
C ALA A 144 4.46 -3.34 -18.11
N VAL A 145 4.43 -4.60 -17.68
CA VAL A 145 3.27 -5.13 -16.93
C VAL A 145 3.08 -4.43 -15.59
N VAL A 146 4.15 -4.19 -14.84
CA VAL A 146 4.07 -3.47 -13.55
C VAL A 146 3.55 -2.05 -13.75
N LEU A 147 4.01 -1.34 -14.78
CA LEU A 147 3.52 0.01 -15.08
C LEU A 147 2.03 0.02 -15.43
N VAL A 148 1.59 -0.86 -16.34
CA VAL A 148 0.17 -0.97 -16.71
C VAL A 148 -0.67 -1.33 -15.51
N PHE A 149 -0.23 -2.30 -14.71
CA PHE A 149 -0.93 -2.72 -13.50
C PHE A 149 -1.02 -1.60 -12.46
N ALA A 150 0.07 -0.87 -12.23
CA ALA A 150 0.10 0.27 -11.32
C ALA A 150 -0.84 1.40 -11.76
N CYS A 151 -0.89 1.71 -13.06
CA CYS A 151 -1.83 2.68 -13.61
C CYS A 151 -3.28 2.26 -13.41
N LEU A 152 -3.61 1.00 -13.73
CA LEU A 152 -4.97 0.46 -13.53
C LEU A 152 -5.37 0.48 -12.05
N PHE A 153 -4.48 0.02 -11.16
CA PHE A 153 -4.73 0.06 -9.72
C PHE A 153 -4.97 1.49 -9.22
N SER A 154 -4.13 2.43 -9.65
CA SER A 154 -4.27 3.84 -9.27
C SER A 154 -5.58 4.44 -9.74
N MET A 155 -5.99 4.17 -10.99
CA MET A 155 -7.28 4.63 -11.52
C MET A 155 -8.46 4.09 -10.72
N VAL A 156 -8.45 2.79 -10.42
CA VAL A 156 -9.52 2.15 -9.65
C VAL A 156 -9.53 2.66 -8.22
N HIS A 157 -8.35 2.78 -7.58
CA HIS A 157 -8.24 3.24 -6.19
C HIS A 157 -8.70 4.69 -6.03
N ILE A 158 -8.30 5.58 -6.93
CA ILE A 158 -8.75 6.98 -6.95
C ILE A 158 -10.26 7.05 -7.25
N GLY A 159 -10.74 6.26 -8.23
CA GLY A 159 -12.15 6.20 -8.56
C GLY A 159 -13.00 5.82 -7.36
N ILE A 160 -12.66 4.74 -6.67
CA ILE A 160 -13.39 4.27 -5.48
C ILE A 160 -13.30 5.29 -4.34
N GLY A 161 -12.13 5.90 -4.11
CA GLY A 161 -11.96 6.94 -3.11
C GLY A 161 -12.85 8.16 -3.39
N LYS A 162 -12.94 8.60 -4.63
CA LYS A 162 -13.81 9.71 -5.02
C LYS A 162 -15.31 9.38 -4.92
N PHE A 163 -15.72 8.19 -5.38
CA PHE A 163 -17.12 7.78 -5.26
C PHE A 163 -17.57 7.60 -3.80
N GLY A 164 -16.65 7.20 -2.90
CA GLY A 164 -16.93 7.15 -1.46
C GLY A 164 -17.02 8.51 -0.77
N GLN A 165 -16.43 9.55 -1.37
CA GLN A 165 -16.40 10.91 -0.82
C GLN A 165 -17.43 11.86 -1.44
N TRP A 166 -18.33 11.36 -2.29
CA TRP A 166 -19.33 12.22 -2.96
C TRP A 166 -20.19 13.05 -1.97
N HIS A 167 -20.45 12.50 -0.79
CA HIS A 167 -21.13 13.25 0.27
C HIS A 167 -20.24 14.34 0.89
N THR A 168 -18.92 14.12 0.94
CA THR A 168 -17.96 15.10 1.48
C THR A 168 -17.79 16.29 0.53
N ASP A 169 -17.91 16.12 -0.79
CA ASP A 169 -17.84 17.22 -1.75
C ASP A 169 -19.09 18.13 -1.64
N SER A 170 -20.28 17.58 -1.37
CA SER A 170 -21.48 18.38 -1.11
C SER A 170 -21.37 19.17 0.17
N ASP A 171 -20.83 18.55 1.23
CA ASP A 171 -20.61 19.20 2.53
C ASP A 171 -19.55 20.33 2.41
N LEU A 172 -18.50 20.12 1.60
CA LEU A 172 -17.51 21.17 1.32
C LEU A 172 -18.11 22.35 0.58
N VAL A 173 -18.94 22.09 -0.45
CA VAL A 173 -19.65 23.16 -1.19
C VAL A 173 -20.60 23.92 -0.28
N GLU A 174 -21.32 23.22 0.60
CA GLU A 174 -22.22 23.83 1.58
C GLU A 174 -21.44 24.66 2.61
N GLN A 175 -20.31 24.16 3.12
CA GLN A 175 -19.43 24.93 4.01
C GLN A 175 -18.84 26.17 3.34
N TYR A 176 -18.42 26.07 2.05
CA TYR A 176 -17.94 27.22 1.29
C TYR A 176 -19.05 28.26 1.07
N THR A 177 -20.24 27.81 0.73
CA THR A 177 -21.39 28.70 0.50
C THR A 177 -21.80 29.40 1.80
N SER A 178 -21.82 28.66 2.91
CA SER A 178 -22.11 29.22 4.25
C SER A 178 -21.03 30.21 4.68
N ALA A 179 -19.76 29.94 4.41
CA ALA A 179 -18.65 30.83 4.72
C ALA A 179 -18.70 32.13 3.88
N LEU A 180 -19.14 32.06 2.64
CA LEU A 180 -19.35 33.23 1.79
C LEU A 180 -20.53 34.09 2.26
N GLN A 181 -21.62 33.46 2.73
CA GLN A 181 -22.77 34.15 3.28
C GLN A 181 -22.45 34.88 4.61
N LEU A 182 -21.63 34.26 5.48
CA LEU A 182 -21.16 34.87 6.72
C LEU A 182 -20.36 36.16 6.53
N LYS A 183 -19.75 36.35 5.37
CA LYS A 183 -18.98 37.56 5.05
C LYS A 183 -19.87 38.77 4.79
N ASP A 184 -21.09 38.52 4.30
CA ASP A 184 -22.04 39.61 4.02
C ASP A 184 -22.78 40.10 5.28
N ASP A 185 -22.75 39.33 6.38
CA ASP A 185 -23.39 39.66 7.68
C ASP A 185 -22.46 40.38 8.66
N LEU A 186 -21.23 40.70 8.28
CA LEU A 186 -20.32 41.46 9.12
C LEU A 186 -20.74 42.94 9.12
N PRO A 187 -21.01 43.56 10.32
CA PRO A 187 -21.34 44.97 10.39
C PRO A 187 -20.21 45.82 9.84
N GLU A 188 -20.54 46.72 8.93
CA GLU A 188 -19.59 47.72 8.45
C GLU A 188 -19.11 48.56 9.62
N GLY A 189 -17.82 48.38 9.98
CA GLY A 189 -17.14 49.14 11.04
C GLY A 189 -16.53 50.43 10.51
#